data_98cb126d3e79e51592fcc6c5a3f2f567
#
_entry.id   98cb126d3e79e51592fcc6c5a3f2f567
#
_cell.length_a   1.000
_cell.length_b   1.000
_cell.length_c   1.000
_cell.angle_alpha   90.00
_cell.angle_beta   90.00
_cell.angle_gamma   90.00
#
_symmetry.space_group_name_H-M   'P 1'
#
loop_
_entity.id
_entity.type
_entity.pdbx_description
1 polymer ?
#
loop_
_entity_poly.entity_id
_entity_poly.type
_entity_poly.pdbx_seq_one_letter_code
_entity_poly.pdbx_strand_id
1 'polypeptide(L)'
;GGGAKYFGKENKNLAKKFKKDGYDIVSNKDELNQSQSKQVLGTFSEKDMPLQIDAPQSNPLLVDMQNSALNKLSKNNKGFFLMVEGASIDKAAHPNDITGVMSEMSGFETAFDNAINYAKTHKDTLVVATADHSTGGLSTAKGKDYKWNPEAIHKMKHSGMYMTKQIADGKDPEKVIKDGYGIDFPNKQLD
;
A
#
# COMPACT_ATOMS: atom_id res chain seq x y z
N GLY A 1 9.24 -0.73 -1.37
CA GLY A 1 8.09 -1.56 -1.79
C GLY A 1 8.29 -3.03 -1.44
N GLY A 2 7.49 -3.90 -2.08
CA GLY A 2 7.68 -5.35 -1.98
C GLY A 2 8.81 -5.87 -2.87
N GLY A 3 8.83 -7.21 -3.09
CA GLY A 3 9.70 -7.85 -4.07
C GLY A 3 11.06 -8.31 -3.55
N ALA A 4 11.23 -8.52 -2.25
CA ALA A 4 12.50 -8.99 -1.66
C ALA A 4 13.05 -10.26 -2.34
N LYS A 5 12.17 -11.18 -2.74
CA LYS A 5 12.55 -12.41 -3.46
C LYS A 5 13.35 -12.15 -4.74
N TYR A 6 13.09 -11.03 -5.43
CA TYR A 6 13.76 -10.70 -6.69
C TYR A 6 15.19 -10.19 -6.48
N PHE A 7 15.56 -9.86 -5.25
CA PHE A 7 16.91 -9.41 -4.89
C PHE A 7 17.74 -10.47 -4.16
N GLY A 8 17.14 -11.63 -3.85
CA GLY A 8 17.73 -12.73 -3.09
C GLY A 8 18.70 -13.61 -3.90
N LYS A 9 19.00 -14.79 -3.33
CA LYS A 9 19.98 -15.75 -3.87
C LYS A 9 19.64 -16.23 -5.27
N GLU A 10 18.35 -16.46 -5.56
CA GLU A 10 17.87 -16.95 -6.86
C GLU A 10 18.16 -15.99 -8.01
N ASN A 11 18.28 -14.70 -7.74
CA ASN A 11 18.59 -13.65 -8.71
C ASN A 11 20.02 -13.11 -8.57
N LYS A 12 21.01 -13.99 -8.49
CA LYS A 12 22.42 -13.64 -8.41
C LYS A 12 22.77 -12.73 -7.22
N ASN A 13 21.92 -12.74 -6.20
CA ASN A 13 22.11 -11.97 -4.97
C ASN A 13 22.26 -10.46 -5.23
N LEU A 14 21.30 -9.89 -5.96
CA LEU A 14 21.30 -8.47 -6.34
C LEU A 14 21.40 -7.54 -5.12
N ALA A 15 20.76 -7.89 -3.99
CA ALA A 15 20.89 -7.12 -2.76
C ALA A 15 22.34 -6.90 -2.33
N LYS A 16 23.21 -7.94 -2.47
CA LYS A 16 24.65 -7.79 -2.17
C LYS A 16 25.36 -6.84 -3.11
N LYS A 17 24.95 -6.80 -4.40
CA LYS A 17 25.51 -5.85 -5.36
C LYS A 17 25.13 -4.43 -4.99
N PHE A 18 23.84 -4.17 -4.71
CA PHE A 18 23.39 -2.86 -4.25
C PHE A 18 24.12 -2.40 -3.00
N LYS A 19 24.31 -3.31 -2.01
CA LYS A 19 25.08 -2.99 -0.82
C LYS A 19 26.53 -2.62 -1.12
N LYS A 20 27.18 -3.35 -2.06
CA LYS A 20 28.54 -3.05 -2.52
C LYS A 20 28.64 -1.69 -3.21
N ASP A 21 27.56 -1.29 -3.90
CA ASP A 21 27.47 -0.01 -4.61
C ASP A 21 27.02 1.15 -3.68
N GLY A 22 27.00 0.92 -2.36
CA GLY A 22 26.77 1.97 -1.34
C GLY A 22 25.32 2.18 -0.95
N TYR A 23 24.40 1.27 -1.34
CA TYR A 23 23.02 1.32 -0.90
C TYR A 23 22.84 0.73 0.51
N ASP A 24 22.03 1.37 1.34
CA ASP A 24 21.43 0.71 2.48
C ASP A 24 20.34 -0.24 1.99
N ILE A 25 20.34 -1.47 2.51
CA ILE A 25 19.27 -2.44 2.27
C ILE A 25 18.42 -2.50 3.52
N VAL A 26 17.16 -2.11 3.40
CA VAL A 26 16.24 -2.01 4.52
C VAL A 26 14.99 -2.87 4.27
N SER A 27 14.50 -3.52 5.32
CA SER A 27 13.43 -4.52 5.27
C SER A 27 12.22 -4.22 6.16
N ASN A 28 12.29 -3.16 6.96
CA ASN A 28 11.21 -2.71 7.84
C ASN A 28 11.23 -1.19 8.01
N LYS A 29 10.19 -0.67 8.66
CA LYS A 29 10.01 0.78 8.89
C LYS A 29 11.13 1.39 9.72
N ASP A 30 11.60 0.69 10.75
CA ASP A 30 12.63 1.21 11.65
C ASP A 30 13.98 1.34 10.93
N GLU A 31 14.36 0.32 10.17
CA GLU A 31 15.57 0.37 9.33
C GLU A 31 15.49 1.49 8.28
N LEU A 32 14.30 1.69 7.67
CA LEU A 32 14.08 2.79 6.72
C LEU A 32 14.30 4.15 7.39
N ASN A 33 13.76 4.34 8.59
CA ASN A 33 13.85 5.59 9.34
C ASN A 33 15.28 5.86 9.86
N GLN A 34 16.03 4.82 10.19
CA GLN A 34 17.40 4.92 10.69
C GLN A 34 18.45 5.08 9.59
N SER A 35 18.10 4.77 8.34
CA SER A 35 19.04 4.83 7.22
C SER A 35 19.57 6.24 6.97
N GLN A 36 20.88 6.39 7.05
CA GLN A 36 21.60 7.64 6.77
C GLN A 36 22.22 7.66 5.37
N SER A 37 22.18 6.55 4.64
CA SER A 37 22.73 6.50 3.27
C SER A 37 21.95 7.40 2.33
N LYS A 38 22.65 7.95 1.34
CA LYS A 38 22.03 8.69 0.24
C LYS A 38 21.18 7.80 -0.67
N GLN A 39 21.50 6.51 -0.73
CA GLN A 39 20.87 5.52 -1.57
C GLN A 39 20.29 4.39 -0.73
N VAL A 40 19.03 4.05 -0.95
CA VAL A 40 18.33 3.01 -0.20
C VAL A 40 17.61 2.08 -1.16
N LEU A 41 17.74 0.77 -0.93
CA LEU A 41 16.89 -0.25 -1.49
C LEU A 41 16.01 -0.80 -0.37
N GLY A 42 14.74 -0.41 -0.33
CA GLY A 42 13.76 -0.88 0.65
C GLY A 42 12.86 -1.96 0.06
N THR A 43 12.95 -3.18 0.61
CA THR A 43 12.12 -4.33 0.23
C THR A 43 11.47 -4.90 1.48
N PHE A 44 10.20 -4.54 1.72
CA PHE A 44 9.47 -4.75 2.98
C PHE A 44 8.54 -5.97 2.96
N SER A 45 8.54 -6.71 1.86
CA SER A 45 7.77 -7.94 1.67
C SER A 45 8.43 -8.81 0.61
N GLU A 46 8.28 -10.13 0.70
CA GLU A 46 8.81 -11.10 -0.27
C GLU A 46 8.24 -10.89 -1.68
N LYS A 47 6.93 -10.63 -1.76
CA LYS A 47 6.21 -10.34 -3.01
C LYS A 47 5.64 -8.93 -2.94
N ASP A 48 4.34 -8.80 -3.14
CA ASP A 48 3.63 -7.54 -2.99
C ASP A 48 3.57 -7.11 -1.52
N MET A 49 3.49 -5.81 -1.28
CA MET A 49 3.20 -5.29 0.05
C MET A 49 1.81 -5.79 0.49
N PRO A 50 1.60 -6.10 1.77
CA PRO A 50 0.25 -6.28 2.28
C PRO A 50 -0.54 -4.97 2.11
N LEU A 51 -1.86 -5.08 1.93
CA LEU A 51 -2.73 -3.90 1.89
C LEU A 51 -2.62 -3.13 3.21
N GLN A 52 -2.71 -1.81 3.14
CA GLN A 52 -2.48 -0.94 4.31
C GLN A 52 -3.35 -1.34 5.52
N ILE A 53 -4.63 -1.71 5.28
CA ILE A 53 -5.55 -2.13 6.34
C ILE A 53 -5.09 -3.39 7.08
N ASP A 54 -4.32 -4.25 6.42
CA ASP A 54 -3.86 -5.55 6.95
C ASP A 54 -2.36 -5.56 7.26
N ALA A 55 -1.67 -4.44 6.98
CA ALA A 55 -0.23 -4.37 7.12
C ALA A 55 0.20 -4.39 8.60
N PRO A 56 1.23 -5.15 8.97
CA PRO A 56 1.80 -5.08 10.30
C PRO A 56 2.46 -3.70 10.50
N GLN A 57 2.50 -3.24 11.75
CA GLN A 57 3.08 -1.94 12.11
C GLN A 57 4.56 -1.79 11.73
N SER A 58 5.27 -2.90 11.59
CA SER A 58 6.66 -2.91 11.13
C SER A 58 6.83 -2.57 9.65
N ASN A 59 5.75 -2.62 8.85
CA ASN A 59 5.80 -2.22 7.45
C ASN A 59 5.66 -0.69 7.33
N PRO A 60 6.49 -0.04 6.50
CA PRO A 60 6.29 1.36 6.20
C PRO A 60 5.05 1.57 5.33
N LEU A 61 4.30 2.61 5.60
CA LEU A 61 3.24 3.11 4.74
C LEU A 61 3.83 3.82 3.51
N LEU A 62 2.99 4.06 2.51
CA LEU A 62 3.40 4.79 1.31
C LEU A 62 4.01 6.16 1.66
N VAL A 63 3.37 6.89 2.57
CA VAL A 63 3.86 8.20 3.04
C VAL A 63 5.18 8.11 3.82
N ASP A 64 5.45 7.03 4.54
CA ASP A 64 6.73 6.83 5.23
C ASP A 64 7.87 6.67 4.20
N MET A 65 7.64 5.87 3.16
CA MET A 65 8.59 5.68 2.06
C MET A 65 8.81 6.99 1.28
N GLN A 66 7.75 7.75 1.02
CA GLN A 66 7.81 9.06 0.38
C GLN A 66 8.64 10.05 1.22
N ASN A 67 8.40 10.13 2.53
CA ASN A 67 9.15 11.01 3.43
C ASN A 67 10.64 10.66 3.46
N SER A 68 10.96 9.37 3.53
CA SER A 68 12.35 8.91 3.45
C SER A 68 13.02 9.34 2.14
N ALA A 69 12.31 9.22 1.01
CA ALA A 69 12.81 9.66 -0.29
C ALA A 69 12.98 11.19 -0.35
N LEU A 70 11.97 11.97 0.05
CA LEU A 70 12.04 13.43 0.07
C LEU A 70 13.20 13.94 0.94
N ASN A 71 13.37 13.39 2.14
CA ASN A 71 14.46 13.76 3.06
C ASN A 71 15.86 13.53 2.48
N LYS A 72 16.00 12.58 1.57
CA LYS A 72 17.29 12.27 0.91
C LYS A 72 17.47 13.10 -0.35
N LEU A 73 16.45 13.15 -1.20
CA LEU A 73 16.50 13.78 -2.51
C LEU A 73 16.56 15.30 -2.45
N SER A 74 15.88 15.91 -1.47
CA SER A 74 15.87 17.37 -1.26
C SER A 74 17.24 17.97 -0.94
N LYS A 75 18.21 17.12 -0.55
CA LYS A 75 19.60 17.57 -0.30
C LYS A 75 20.38 17.82 -1.60
N ASN A 76 19.82 17.46 -2.75
CA ASN A 76 20.46 17.67 -4.05
C ASN A 76 20.11 19.09 -4.56
N ASN A 77 21.09 19.98 -4.58
CA ASN A 77 20.92 21.37 -5.05
C ASN A 77 20.65 21.51 -6.56
N LYS A 78 20.75 20.41 -7.31
CA LYS A 78 20.38 20.36 -8.75
C LYS A 78 18.93 19.93 -8.97
N GLY A 79 18.16 19.72 -7.88
CA GLY A 79 16.79 19.21 -7.92
C GLY A 79 16.71 17.68 -7.97
N PHE A 80 15.51 17.18 -8.06
CA PHE A 80 15.23 15.74 -8.10
C PHE A 80 13.94 15.45 -8.88
N PHE A 81 13.79 14.20 -9.26
CA PHE A 81 12.54 13.60 -9.71
C PHE A 81 12.18 12.48 -8.74
N LEU A 82 10.93 12.46 -8.28
CA LEU A 82 10.40 11.41 -7.41
C LEU A 82 9.08 10.89 -7.99
N MET A 83 9.00 9.59 -8.24
CA MET A 83 7.77 8.90 -8.55
C MET A 83 7.27 8.17 -7.30
N VAL A 84 5.99 8.33 -6.99
CA VAL A 84 5.30 7.66 -5.88
C VAL A 84 4.11 6.93 -6.46
N GLU A 85 4.03 5.63 -6.22
CA GLU A 85 3.01 4.77 -6.82
C GLU A 85 2.13 4.12 -5.76
N GLY A 86 0.81 4.29 -5.90
CA GLY A 86 -0.22 3.57 -5.13
C GLY A 86 -0.59 2.24 -5.79
N ALA A 87 0.39 1.37 -6.07
CA ALA A 87 0.23 0.14 -6.84
C ALA A 87 -0.83 -0.83 -6.31
N SER A 88 -1.09 -0.82 -5.01
CA SER A 88 -2.03 -1.76 -4.40
C SER A 88 -3.50 -1.37 -4.56
N ILE A 89 -3.80 -0.17 -5.05
CA ILE A 89 -5.16 0.23 -5.45
C ILE A 89 -5.64 -0.68 -6.58
N ASP A 90 -4.85 -0.82 -7.63
CA ASP A 90 -5.14 -1.71 -8.76
C ASP A 90 -5.22 -3.18 -8.33
N LYS A 91 -4.26 -3.64 -7.52
CA LYS A 91 -4.20 -5.02 -7.02
C LYS A 91 -5.41 -5.39 -6.16
N ALA A 92 -5.98 -4.47 -5.41
CA ALA A 92 -7.21 -4.66 -4.65
C ALA A 92 -8.45 -4.58 -5.55
N ALA A 93 -8.40 -3.76 -6.60
CA ALA A 93 -9.51 -3.59 -7.54
C ALA A 93 -9.72 -4.83 -8.43
N HIS A 94 -8.67 -5.53 -8.84
CA HIS A 94 -8.76 -6.75 -9.64
C HIS A 94 -9.67 -7.84 -9.05
N PRO A 95 -9.58 -8.20 -7.76
CA PRO A 95 -10.51 -9.12 -7.11
C PRO A 95 -11.81 -8.46 -6.63
N ASN A 96 -12.09 -7.22 -7.01
CA ASN A 96 -13.25 -6.43 -6.56
C ASN A 96 -13.31 -6.23 -5.03
N ASP A 97 -12.17 -6.11 -4.38
CA ASP A 97 -12.06 -5.90 -2.94
C ASP A 97 -12.21 -4.41 -2.61
N ILE A 98 -13.45 -3.97 -2.37
CA ILE A 98 -13.75 -2.56 -2.09
C ILE A 98 -13.05 -2.08 -0.81
N THR A 99 -12.91 -2.92 0.20
CA THR A 99 -12.24 -2.57 1.46
C THR A 99 -10.76 -2.30 1.21
N GLY A 100 -10.12 -3.18 0.45
CA GLY A 100 -8.74 -3.01 0.03
C GLY A 100 -8.55 -1.74 -0.79
N VAL A 101 -9.40 -1.51 -1.81
CA VAL A 101 -9.35 -0.30 -2.65
C VAL A 101 -9.47 0.96 -1.81
N MET A 102 -10.47 1.05 -0.91
CA MET A 102 -10.67 2.24 -0.09
C MET A 102 -9.51 2.50 0.86
N SER A 103 -8.94 1.44 1.44
CA SER A 103 -7.77 1.55 2.31
C SER A 103 -6.54 2.07 1.55
N GLU A 104 -6.27 1.52 0.38
CA GLU A 104 -5.13 1.93 -0.45
C GLU A 104 -5.30 3.35 -1.01
N MET A 105 -6.52 3.73 -1.40
CA MET A 105 -6.84 5.11 -1.80
C MET A 105 -6.60 6.11 -0.67
N SER A 106 -7.00 5.77 0.56
CA SER A 106 -6.72 6.62 1.73
C SER A 106 -5.23 6.77 2.00
N GLY A 107 -4.45 5.70 1.82
CA GLY A 107 -2.99 5.75 1.90
C GLY A 107 -2.37 6.63 0.81
N PHE A 108 -2.88 6.55 -0.42
CA PHE A 108 -2.44 7.40 -1.52
C PHE A 108 -2.83 8.86 -1.31
N GLU A 109 -4.05 9.16 -0.84
CA GLU A 109 -4.48 10.51 -0.45
C GLU A 109 -3.53 11.12 0.58
N THR A 110 -3.17 10.36 1.63
CA THR A 110 -2.20 10.81 2.63
C THR A 110 -0.84 11.16 2.00
N ALA A 111 -0.35 10.35 1.08
CA ALA A 111 0.90 10.62 0.38
C ALA A 111 0.79 11.83 -0.56
N PHE A 112 -0.36 12.00 -1.23
CA PHE A 112 -0.62 13.15 -2.09
C PHE A 112 -0.67 14.45 -1.30
N ASP A 113 -1.39 14.49 -0.18
CA ASP A 113 -1.44 15.64 0.72
C ASP A 113 -0.07 16.01 1.26
N ASN A 114 0.74 15.01 1.60
CA ASN A 114 2.12 15.21 2.01
C ASN A 114 2.96 15.87 0.90
N ALA A 115 2.81 15.44 -0.35
CA ALA A 115 3.49 16.04 -1.50
C ALA A 115 3.05 17.49 -1.74
N ILE A 116 1.74 17.77 -1.64
CA ILE A 116 1.19 19.13 -1.76
C ILE A 116 1.74 20.03 -0.63
N ASN A 117 1.79 19.54 0.60
CA ASN A 117 2.33 20.31 1.73
C ASN A 117 3.84 20.56 1.57
N TYR A 118 4.59 19.61 1.02
CA TYR A 118 5.99 19.82 0.66
C TYR A 118 6.10 20.95 -0.38
N ALA A 119 5.32 20.92 -1.46
CA ALA A 119 5.36 21.95 -2.51
C ALA A 119 4.92 23.35 -2.02
N LYS A 120 4.03 23.44 -1.02
CA LYS A 120 3.66 24.73 -0.41
C LYS A 120 4.86 25.46 0.21
N THR A 121 5.83 24.71 0.72
CA THR A 121 7.05 25.26 1.35
C THR A 121 8.27 25.26 0.41
N HIS A 122 8.21 24.52 -0.70
CA HIS A 122 9.26 24.45 -1.71
C HIS A 122 8.68 24.88 -3.07
N LYS A 123 8.70 26.19 -3.32
CA LYS A 123 7.97 26.86 -4.45
C LYS A 123 8.45 26.48 -5.85
N ASP A 124 9.59 25.82 -5.97
CA ASP A 124 10.19 25.28 -7.18
C ASP A 124 9.80 23.82 -7.45
N THR A 125 8.86 23.29 -6.66
CA THR A 125 8.39 21.91 -6.75
C THR A 125 7.05 21.84 -7.49
N LEU A 126 6.98 21.05 -8.56
CA LEU A 126 5.75 20.67 -9.24
C LEU A 126 5.29 19.30 -8.76
N VAL A 127 4.03 19.18 -8.36
CA VAL A 127 3.37 17.92 -8.04
C VAL A 127 2.37 17.59 -9.13
N VAL A 128 2.45 16.37 -9.69
CA VAL A 128 1.53 15.85 -10.70
C VAL A 128 0.94 14.56 -10.17
N ALA A 129 -0.38 14.40 -10.20
CA ALA A 129 -1.06 13.15 -9.88
C ALA A 129 -1.90 12.72 -11.09
N THR A 130 -1.85 11.44 -11.40
CA THR A 130 -2.63 10.82 -12.47
C THR A 130 -2.88 9.35 -12.16
N ALA A 131 -3.93 8.79 -12.73
CA ALA A 131 -4.09 7.35 -12.88
C ALA A 131 -3.57 6.93 -14.26
N ASP A 132 -3.10 5.71 -14.41
CA ASP A 132 -2.75 5.09 -15.69
C ASP A 132 -3.99 4.49 -16.37
N HIS A 133 -4.90 3.88 -15.61
CA HIS A 133 -6.19 3.32 -16.04
C HIS A 133 -7.12 3.12 -14.84
N SER A 134 -8.37 2.77 -15.11
CA SER A 134 -9.29 2.20 -14.13
C SER A 134 -9.23 0.67 -14.19
N THR A 135 -9.63 0.00 -13.09
CA THR A 135 -9.58 -1.47 -12.99
C THR A 135 -10.95 -2.02 -12.65
N GLY A 136 -11.60 -2.67 -13.63
CA GLY A 136 -12.88 -3.33 -13.49
C GLY A 136 -14.11 -2.42 -13.35
N GLY A 137 -13.94 -1.12 -13.20
CA GLY A 137 -15.02 -0.14 -13.05
C GLY A 137 -15.81 -0.27 -11.75
N LEU A 138 -15.67 0.70 -10.85
CA LEU A 138 -16.48 0.79 -9.64
C LEU A 138 -17.82 1.46 -9.95
N SER A 139 -18.94 0.81 -9.60
CA SER A 139 -20.28 1.41 -9.66
C SER A 139 -20.80 1.68 -8.24
N THR A 140 -21.27 2.89 -7.98
CA THR A 140 -21.83 3.29 -6.69
C THR A 140 -23.34 3.03 -6.56
N ALA A 141 -23.99 2.59 -7.64
CA ALA A 141 -25.42 2.25 -7.65
C ALA A 141 -25.65 0.88 -8.28
N LYS A 142 -26.44 0.03 -7.64
CA LYS A 142 -26.82 -1.29 -8.11
C LYS A 142 -28.29 -1.32 -8.55
N GLY A 143 -28.55 -1.72 -9.80
CA GLY A 143 -29.91 -1.89 -10.32
C GLY A 143 -30.65 -0.56 -10.51
N LYS A 144 -31.95 -0.57 -10.16
CA LYS A 144 -32.85 0.59 -10.33
C LYS A 144 -32.84 1.54 -9.11
N ASP A 145 -32.29 1.10 -8.00
CA ASP A 145 -32.28 1.88 -6.75
C ASP A 145 -31.03 2.76 -6.71
N TYR A 146 -31.25 4.06 -6.69
CA TYR A 146 -30.21 5.04 -6.47
C TYR A 146 -29.96 5.17 -4.96
N LYS A 147 -29.11 4.28 -4.41
CA LYS A 147 -28.77 4.25 -2.99
C LYS A 147 -27.25 4.28 -2.80
N TRP A 148 -26.84 5.10 -1.85
CA TRP A 148 -25.46 5.16 -1.36
C TRP A 148 -25.46 4.79 0.13
N ASN A 149 -24.77 3.72 0.49
CA ASN A 149 -24.63 3.27 1.88
C ASN A 149 -23.18 2.87 2.19
N PRO A 150 -22.31 3.82 2.52
CA PRO A 150 -20.91 3.55 2.83
C PRO A 150 -20.69 2.94 4.22
N GLU A 151 -21.70 2.93 5.10
CA GLU A 151 -21.58 2.50 6.49
C GLU A 151 -21.05 1.08 6.64
N ALA A 152 -21.37 0.17 5.71
CA ALA A 152 -20.85 -1.18 5.71
C ALA A 152 -19.33 -1.20 5.51
N ILE A 153 -18.81 -0.35 4.62
CA ILE A 153 -17.36 -0.25 4.34
C ILE A 153 -16.63 0.32 5.55
N HIS A 154 -17.19 1.32 6.23
CA HIS A 154 -16.59 1.91 7.43
C HIS A 154 -16.43 0.92 8.60
N LYS A 155 -17.21 -0.14 8.63
CA LYS A 155 -17.13 -1.20 9.65
C LYS A 155 -16.10 -2.27 9.34
N MET A 156 -15.67 -2.37 8.10
CA MET A 156 -14.72 -3.38 7.66
C MET A 156 -13.35 -3.17 8.30
N LYS A 157 -12.78 -4.25 8.85
CA LYS A 157 -11.50 -4.25 9.57
C LYS A 157 -10.39 -4.92 8.78
N HIS A 158 -10.75 -5.74 7.82
CA HIS A 158 -9.82 -6.50 6.98
C HIS A 158 -10.28 -6.55 5.53
N SER A 159 -9.31 -6.69 4.63
CA SER A 159 -9.57 -6.90 3.21
C SER A 159 -10.12 -8.31 2.94
N GLY A 160 -10.81 -8.48 1.81
CA GLY A 160 -11.25 -9.79 1.34
C GLY A 160 -10.06 -10.73 1.09
N MET A 161 -8.94 -10.20 0.61
CA MET A 161 -7.69 -10.96 0.42
C MET A 161 -7.15 -11.52 1.75
N TYR A 162 -7.16 -10.72 2.80
CA TYR A 162 -6.75 -11.16 4.13
C TYR A 162 -7.66 -12.26 4.65
N MET A 163 -8.98 -12.05 4.60
CA MET A 163 -9.96 -13.02 5.07
C MET A 163 -9.84 -14.34 4.32
N THR A 164 -9.75 -14.31 2.99
CA THR A 164 -9.54 -15.50 2.15
C THR A 164 -8.30 -16.27 2.57
N LYS A 165 -7.19 -15.57 2.84
CA LYS A 165 -5.97 -16.21 3.33
C LYS A 165 -6.17 -16.88 4.68
N GLN A 166 -6.82 -16.21 5.63
CA GLN A 166 -7.08 -16.78 6.97
C GLN A 166 -7.92 -18.06 6.89
N ILE A 167 -8.91 -18.11 6.01
CA ILE A 167 -9.74 -19.29 5.76
C ILE A 167 -8.91 -20.41 5.11
N ALA A 168 -8.09 -20.08 4.12
CA ALA A 168 -7.19 -21.03 3.47
C ALA A 168 -6.15 -21.61 4.46
N ASP A 169 -5.73 -20.84 5.44
CA ASP A 169 -4.84 -21.26 6.53
C ASP A 169 -5.58 -22.10 7.62
N GLY A 170 -6.86 -22.43 7.40
CA GLY A 170 -7.66 -23.34 8.24
C GLY A 170 -8.41 -22.68 9.39
N LYS A 171 -8.55 -21.36 9.40
CA LYS A 171 -9.41 -20.68 10.38
C LYS A 171 -10.87 -20.84 10.04
N ASP A 172 -11.72 -20.78 11.06
CA ASP A 172 -13.17 -20.86 10.94
C ASP A 172 -13.72 -19.74 10.04
N PRO A 173 -14.38 -20.08 8.90
CA PRO A 173 -14.83 -19.09 7.92
C PRO A 173 -15.82 -18.07 8.47
N GLU A 174 -16.81 -18.56 9.26
CA GLU A 174 -17.84 -17.68 9.82
C GLU A 174 -17.24 -16.64 10.74
N LYS A 175 -16.33 -17.06 11.61
CA LYS A 175 -15.63 -16.16 12.53
C LYS A 175 -14.75 -15.16 11.77
N VAL A 176 -13.99 -15.61 10.77
CA VAL A 176 -13.13 -14.74 9.96
C VAL A 176 -13.94 -13.67 9.23
N ILE A 177 -15.06 -14.05 8.63
CA ILE A 177 -15.92 -13.14 7.88
C ILE A 177 -16.59 -12.13 8.84
N LYS A 178 -17.14 -12.61 9.96
CA LYS A 178 -17.76 -11.75 10.96
C LYS A 178 -16.78 -10.73 11.54
N ASP A 179 -15.60 -11.19 11.93
CA ASP A 179 -14.57 -10.34 12.49
C ASP A 179 -14.04 -9.33 11.45
N GLY A 180 -13.89 -9.76 10.19
CA GLY A 180 -13.36 -8.94 9.10
C GLY A 180 -14.31 -7.87 8.62
N TYR A 181 -15.58 -8.19 8.43
CA TYR A 181 -16.59 -7.21 8.02
C TYR A 181 -17.14 -6.39 9.17
N GLY A 182 -17.02 -6.85 10.43
CA GLY A 182 -17.55 -6.15 11.60
C GLY A 182 -19.09 -6.05 11.62
N ILE A 183 -19.79 -6.92 10.87
CA ILE A 183 -21.23 -7.00 10.77
C ILE A 183 -21.69 -8.46 10.92
N ASP A 184 -22.89 -8.66 11.43
CA ASP A 184 -23.52 -9.98 11.47
C ASP A 184 -24.20 -10.26 10.12
N PHE A 185 -23.85 -11.38 9.51
CA PHE A 185 -24.52 -11.88 8.31
C PHE A 185 -25.63 -12.85 8.69
N PRO A 186 -26.80 -12.81 8.02
CA PRO A 186 -27.78 -13.90 8.12
C PRO A 186 -27.14 -15.22 7.67
N ASN A 187 -27.37 -16.32 8.41
CA ASN A 187 -26.78 -17.66 8.16
C ASN A 187 -26.92 -18.13 6.69
N LYS A 188 -27.96 -17.69 5.97
CA LYS A 188 -28.15 -17.99 4.55
C LYS A 188 -27.16 -17.33 3.57
N GLN A 189 -26.30 -16.43 4.03
CA GLN A 189 -25.30 -15.72 3.21
C GLN A 189 -23.88 -16.25 3.46
N LEU A 190 -23.72 -17.20 4.38
CA LEU A 190 -22.44 -17.81 4.72
C LEU A 190 -22.27 -19.21 4.10
N ASP A 191 -23.37 -19.81 3.59
CA ASP A 191 -23.39 -21.05 2.84
C ASP A 191 -23.06 -20.78 1.35
#